data_aa14ee5605f100e6ca20019202b33424
#
_entry.id   aa14ee5605f100e6ca20019202b33424
#
_cell.length_a   1.000
_cell.length_b   1.000
_cell.length_c   1.000
_cell.angle_alpha   90.00
_cell.angle_beta   90.00
_cell.angle_gamma   90.00
#
_symmetry.space_group_name_H-M   'P 1'
#
loop_
_entity.id
_entity.type
_entity.pdbx_description
1 polymer ?
#
loop_
_entity_poly.entity_id
_entity_poly.type
_entity_poly.pdbx_seq_one_letter_code
_entity_poly.pdbx_strand_id
1 'polypeptide(L)'
;MAGRRRSTGAWAFRYPDRSRRHVGAPVGFAVKPLLNATFVIACMVCLPAAASPELANKKNCMACHRVDQKVIGPSYKDVALKYAGQNDAVAKLSQKVIKGGAGVWGPVPMPANPQVNEAEARQLVQWILSVK
;
A
#
# COMPACT_ATOMS: atom_id res chain seq x y z
N MET A 1 -17.43 -54.44 -24.16
CA MET A 1 -17.68 -54.05 -22.76
C MET A 1 -16.40 -54.23 -21.98
N ALA A 2 -15.65 -53.15 -21.70
CA ALA A 2 -14.40 -53.22 -20.93
C ALA A 2 -14.39 -52.03 -19.98
N GLY A 3 -14.58 -52.32 -18.68
CA GLY A 3 -14.62 -51.36 -17.61
C GLY A 3 -13.19 -50.88 -17.25
N ARG A 4 -12.99 -49.55 -17.32
CA ARG A 4 -11.73 -48.90 -16.88
C ARG A 4 -11.82 -48.64 -15.36
N ARG A 5 -10.99 -49.37 -14.58
CA ARG A 5 -10.78 -49.12 -13.17
C ARG A 5 -9.99 -47.83 -12.99
N ARG A 6 -10.52 -46.89 -12.20
CA ARG A 6 -9.78 -45.68 -11.73
C ARG A 6 -8.92 -46.10 -10.53
N SER A 7 -7.65 -45.96 -10.67
CA SER A 7 -6.67 -46.08 -9.56
C SER A 7 -6.63 -44.76 -8.79
N THR A 8 -7.12 -44.78 -7.57
CA THR A 8 -6.96 -43.68 -6.59
C THR A 8 -5.57 -43.81 -5.96
N GLY A 9 -4.62 -43.00 -6.42
CA GLY A 9 -3.31 -42.86 -5.80
C GLY A 9 -3.42 -42.01 -4.52
N ALA A 10 -3.40 -42.66 -3.35
CA ALA A 10 -3.29 -42.01 -2.08
C ALA A 10 -1.83 -41.56 -1.86
N TRP A 11 -1.58 -40.26 -1.91
CA TRP A 11 -0.30 -39.69 -1.50
C TRP A 11 -0.26 -39.59 0.02
N ALA A 12 0.30 -40.60 0.68
CA ALA A 12 0.60 -40.57 2.09
C ALA A 12 1.88 -39.73 2.32
N PHE A 13 1.70 -38.50 2.76
CA PHE A 13 2.81 -37.69 3.25
C PHE A 13 3.27 -38.28 4.62
N ARG A 14 4.42 -38.93 4.61
CA ARG A 14 5.03 -39.50 5.81
C ARG A 14 5.82 -38.39 6.52
N TYR A 15 5.30 -37.90 7.64
CA TYR A 15 5.96 -36.94 8.52
C TYR A 15 7.04 -37.67 9.35
N PRO A 16 8.30 -37.22 9.34
CA PRO A 16 9.32 -37.82 10.18
C PRO A 16 9.15 -37.38 11.65
N ASP A 17 8.90 -38.36 12.52
CA ASP A 17 8.93 -38.22 13.96
C ASP A 17 10.37 -37.84 14.40
N ARG A 18 10.54 -36.68 15.00
CA ARG A 18 11.78 -36.17 15.56
C ARG A 18 11.68 -36.11 17.09
N SER A 19 11.43 -37.25 17.73
CA SER A 19 11.59 -37.42 19.17
C SER A 19 12.97 -38.00 19.47
N ARG A 20 14.00 -37.16 19.48
CA ARG A 20 15.27 -37.50 20.15
C ARG A 20 15.63 -36.40 21.12
N ARG A 21 15.36 -36.73 22.40
CA ARG A 21 15.87 -36.04 23.58
C ARG A 21 17.40 -36.15 23.59
N HIS A 22 18.08 -35.04 23.57
CA HIS A 22 19.45 -34.97 24.06
C HIS A 22 19.42 -34.20 25.37
N VAL A 23 19.55 -34.98 26.43
CA VAL A 23 19.90 -34.53 27.78
C VAL A 23 21.37 -34.13 27.72
N GLY A 24 21.64 -32.82 27.75
CA GLY A 24 22.99 -32.26 27.82
C GLY A 24 23.12 -31.40 29.07
N ALA A 25 24.13 -31.70 29.89
CA ALA A 25 24.40 -31.22 31.23
C ALA A 25 24.52 -29.70 31.38
N PRO A 26 24.29 -29.14 32.57
CA PRO A 26 24.39 -27.71 32.82
C PRO A 26 25.87 -27.29 32.99
N VAL A 27 26.42 -26.57 32.07
CA VAL A 27 27.64 -25.78 32.26
C VAL A 27 27.24 -24.45 32.89
N GLY A 28 27.45 -24.34 34.20
CA GLY A 28 27.26 -23.12 34.94
C GLY A 28 28.29 -22.05 34.53
N PHE A 29 27.88 -21.10 33.71
CA PHE A 29 28.59 -19.84 33.57
C PHE A 29 27.88 -18.81 34.45
N ALA A 30 28.53 -18.48 35.57
CA ALA A 30 28.18 -17.34 36.40
C ALA A 30 28.52 -16.07 35.64
N VAL A 31 27.58 -15.55 34.88
CA VAL A 31 27.66 -14.19 34.33
C VAL A 31 27.11 -13.22 35.35
N LYS A 32 28.02 -12.43 35.92
CA LYS A 32 27.70 -11.26 36.74
C LYS A 32 26.78 -10.34 35.91
N PRO A 33 25.66 -9.85 36.47
CA PRO A 33 24.84 -8.88 35.76
C PRO A 33 25.53 -7.52 35.80
N LEU A 34 26.30 -7.19 34.75
CA LEU A 34 26.59 -5.80 34.45
C LEU A 34 25.31 -5.21 33.89
N LEU A 35 24.70 -4.32 34.68
CA LEU A 35 23.58 -3.46 34.25
C LEU A 35 24.05 -2.59 33.09
N ASN A 36 23.92 -3.07 31.87
CA ASN A 36 23.85 -2.24 30.70
C ASN A 36 22.39 -2.16 30.29
N ALA A 37 21.69 -1.17 30.85
CA ALA A 37 20.40 -0.74 30.39
C ALA A 37 20.58 -0.08 29.01
N THR A 38 20.80 -0.89 27.98
CA THR A 38 20.68 -0.44 26.60
C THR A 38 19.17 -0.31 26.32
N PHE A 39 18.69 0.89 26.58
CA PHE A 39 17.35 1.33 26.17
C PHE A 39 17.36 1.36 24.65
N VAL A 40 17.00 0.24 24.03
CA VAL A 40 16.73 0.16 22.61
C VAL A 40 15.43 0.92 22.38
N ILE A 41 15.57 2.22 22.11
CA ILE A 41 14.50 3.02 21.53
C ILE A 41 14.24 2.39 20.15
N ALA A 42 13.28 1.48 20.11
CA ALA A 42 12.69 1.04 18.86
C ALA A 42 12.02 2.27 18.24
N CYS A 43 12.77 2.99 17.42
CA CYS A 43 12.24 4.01 16.56
C CYS A 43 11.27 3.29 15.61
N MET A 44 9.99 3.21 15.99
CA MET A 44 8.92 2.88 15.05
C MET A 44 8.95 3.98 14.00
N VAL A 45 9.70 3.75 12.94
CA VAL A 45 9.59 4.50 11.71
C VAL A 45 8.20 4.20 11.19
N CYS A 46 7.22 5.02 11.58
CA CYS A 46 5.95 5.10 10.87
C CYS A 46 6.30 5.50 9.44
N LEU A 47 6.52 4.51 8.59
CA LEU A 47 6.57 4.73 7.16
C LEU A 47 5.22 5.36 6.80
N PRO A 48 5.20 6.57 6.24
CA PRO A 48 3.97 7.11 5.70
C PRO A 48 3.45 6.04 4.73
N ALA A 49 2.21 5.58 4.96
CA ALA A 49 1.56 4.68 4.04
C ALA A 49 1.69 5.31 2.66
N ALA A 50 2.55 4.73 1.82
CA ALA A 50 2.89 5.29 0.53
C ALA A 50 1.58 5.50 -0.23
N ALA A 51 1.27 6.74 -0.54
CA ALA A 51 0.19 7.07 -1.44
C ALA A 51 0.52 6.38 -2.75
N SER A 52 -0.27 5.41 -3.09
CA SER A 52 0.10 4.43 -4.08
C SER A 52 -0.93 4.39 -5.20
N PRO A 53 -0.56 3.97 -6.38
CA PRO A 53 -1.49 3.67 -7.47
C PRO A 53 -2.62 2.74 -7.02
N GLU A 54 -2.39 1.88 -6.02
CA GLU A 54 -3.38 0.95 -5.47
C GLU A 54 -4.57 1.69 -4.84
N LEU A 55 -4.32 2.78 -4.10
CA LEU A 55 -5.41 3.58 -3.54
C LEU A 55 -6.24 4.23 -4.65
N ALA A 56 -5.59 4.75 -5.69
CA ALA A 56 -6.29 5.32 -6.85
C ALA A 56 -7.14 4.27 -7.57
N ASN A 57 -6.64 3.05 -7.73
CA ASN A 57 -7.41 1.93 -8.28
C ASN A 57 -8.59 1.55 -7.39
N LYS A 58 -8.34 1.38 -6.09
CA LYS A 58 -9.37 1.02 -5.09
C LYS A 58 -10.52 2.03 -5.03
N LYS A 59 -10.23 3.31 -5.26
CA LYS A 59 -11.22 4.39 -5.27
C LYS A 59 -11.76 4.71 -6.67
N ASN A 60 -11.50 3.86 -7.67
CA ASN A 60 -11.94 4.00 -9.06
C ASN A 60 -11.45 5.26 -9.80
N CYS A 61 -10.44 5.94 -9.30
CA CYS A 61 -9.89 7.14 -9.93
C CYS A 61 -9.35 6.83 -11.35
N MET A 62 -8.80 5.62 -11.53
CA MET A 62 -8.21 5.18 -12.80
C MET A 62 -9.24 4.94 -13.90
N ALA A 63 -10.54 4.98 -13.61
CA ALA A 63 -11.58 4.93 -14.64
C ALA A 63 -11.55 6.18 -15.55
N CYS A 64 -11.21 7.35 -14.97
CA CYS A 64 -11.19 8.62 -15.68
C CYS A 64 -9.79 9.22 -15.85
N HIS A 65 -8.82 8.79 -15.07
CA HIS A 65 -7.44 9.28 -15.08
C HIS A 65 -6.43 8.18 -15.45
N ARG A 66 -5.31 8.56 -16.02
CA ARG A 66 -4.12 7.74 -16.20
C ARG A 66 -2.91 8.48 -15.67
N VAL A 67 -1.80 7.76 -15.50
CA VAL A 67 -0.56 8.38 -15.00
C VAL A 67 -0.02 9.38 -16.00
N ASP A 68 0.09 9.01 -17.26
CA ASP A 68 0.77 9.72 -18.33
C ASP A 68 -0.12 10.12 -19.52
N GLN A 69 -1.38 9.70 -19.53
CA GLN A 69 -2.29 9.94 -20.64
C GLN A 69 -3.58 10.60 -20.17
N LYS A 70 -4.02 11.61 -20.91
CA LYS A 70 -5.36 12.18 -20.77
C LYS A 70 -6.39 11.22 -21.33
N VAL A 71 -7.43 10.91 -20.54
CA VAL A 71 -8.58 10.11 -20.97
C VAL A 71 -9.84 10.97 -20.87
N ILE A 72 -10.63 10.82 -19.82
CA ILE A 72 -11.75 11.71 -19.50
C ILE A 72 -11.25 12.90 -18.71
N GLY A 73 -10.52 12.63 -17.63
CA GLY A 73 -9.80 13.63 -16.83
C GLY A 73 -8.36 13.86 -17.31
N PRO A 74 -7.65 14.82 -16.74
CA PRO A 74 -6.23 15.05 -17.01
C PRO A 74 -5.38 13.86 -16.58
N SER A 75 -4.20 13.70 -17.18
CA SER A 75 -3.20 12.77 -16.65
C SER A 75 -2.70 13.24 -15.28
N TYR A 76 -2.24 12.34 -14.45
CA TYR A 76 -1.63 12.72 -13.17
C TYR A 76 -0.34 13.50 -13.38
N LYS A 77 0.40 13.20 -14.44
CA LYS A 77 1.57 13.96 -14.86
C LYS A 77 1.23 15.42 -15.17
N ASP A 78 0.16 15.67 -15.94
CA ASP A 78 -0.29 17.04 -16.22
C ASP A 78 -0.71 17.77 -14.95
N VAL A 79 -1.38 17.08 -14.03
CA VAL A 79 -1.74 17.65 -12.72
C VAL A 79 -0.48 18.02 -11.94
N ALA A 80 0.50 17.12 -11.84
CA ALA A 80 1.75 17.40 -11.16
C ALA A 80 2.48 18.61 -11.75
N LEU A 81 2.58 18.68 -13.06
CA LEU A 81 3.20 19.80 -13.75
C LEU A 81 2.48 21.14 -13.51
N LYS A 82 1.14 21.15 -13.60
CA LYS A 82 0.33 22.36 -13.41
C LYS A 82 0.42 22.93 -12.01
N TYR A 83 0.55 22.09 -11.00
CA TYR A 83 0.57 22.49 -9.58
C TYR A 83 1.97 22.46 -8.96
N ALA A 84 3.01 22.25 -9.78
CA ALA A 84 4.39 22.28 -9.32
C ALA A 84 4.72 23.63 -8.64
N GLY A 85 5.37 23.56 -7.48
CA GLY A 85 5.79 24.75 -6.71
C GLY A 85 4.66 25.49 -5.97
N GLN A 86 3.41 25.03 -6.03
CA GLN A 86 2.30 25.64 -5.29
C GLN A 86 2.21 25.04 -3.89
N ASN A 87 2.44 25.86 -2.86
CA ASN A 87 2.46 25.39 -1.46
C ASN A 87 1.09 24.89 -0.95
N ASP A 88 -0.01 25.39 -1.52
CA ASP A 88 -1.39 25.02 -1.18
C ASP A 88 -1.98 23.89 -2.04
N ALA A 89 -1.20 23.37 -3.00
CA ALA A 89 -1.66 22.37 -3.95
C ALA A 89 -2.29 21.15 -3.28
N VAL A 90 -1.66 20.63 -2.23
CA VAL A 90 -2.17 19.44 -1.51
C VAL A 90 -3.56 19.73 -0.92
N ALA A 91 -3.73 20.83 -0.22
CA ALA A 91 -5.01 21.18 0.40
C ALA A 91 -6.10 21.43 -0.65
N LYS A 92 -5.78 22.23 -1.67
CA LYS A 92 -6.71 22.58 -2.75
C LYS A 92 -7.17 21.35 -3.54
N LEU A 93 -6.24 20.49 -3.94
CA LEU A 93 -6.55 19.29 -4.72
C LEU A 93 -7.25 18.22 -3.88
N SER A 94 -6.95 18.08 -2.60
CA SER A 94 -7.67 17.17 -1.71
C SER A 94 -9.16 17.53 -1.62
N GLN A 95 -9.48 18.82 -1.46
CA GLN A 95 -10.86 19.29 -1.52
C GLN A 95 -11.49 19.05 -2.89
N LYS A 96 -10.72 19.22 -3.98
CA LYS A 96 -11.18 18.93 -5.34
C LYS A 96 -11.49 17.44 -5.53
N VAL A 97 -10.69 16.53 -4.96
CA VAL A 97 -10.96 15.08 -5.01
C VAL A 97 -12.28 14.77 -4.30
N ILE A 98 -12.53 15.32 -3.10
CA ILE A 98 -13.73 15.02 -2.32
C ILE A 98 -14.96 15.65 -2.94
N LYS A 99 -14.90 16.94 -3.28
CA LYS A 99 -16.06 17.75 -3.71
C LYS A 99 -16.31 17.71 -5.21
N GLY A 100 -15.32 17.26 -6.00
CA GLY A 100 -15.38 17.35 -7.45
C GLY A 100 -15.21 18.79 -7.98
N GLY A 101 -15.67 19.02 -9.19
CA GLY A 101 -15.68 20.36 -9.82
C GLY A 101 -15.33 20.33 -11.29
N ALA A 102 -15.48 21.48 -11.95
CA ALA A 102 -15.29 21.67 -13.39
C ALA A 102 -14.42 22.87 -13.71
N GLY A 103 -14.14 23.08 -14.99
CA GLY A 103 -13.58 24.30 -15.58
C GLY A 103 -12.06 24.35 -15.64
N VAL A 104 -11.32 23.75 -14.72
CA VAL A 104 -9.84 23.84 -14.69
C VAL A 104 -9.18 23.07 -15.84
N TRP A 105 -9.79 21.96 -16.26
CA TRP A 105 -9.28 21.03 -17.27
C TRP A 105 -10.21 20.86 -18.47
N GLY A 106 -11.20 21.72 -18.59
CA GLY A 106 -12.19 21.69 -19.65
C GLY A 106 -13.64 21.58 -19.11
N PRO A 107 -14.62 21.35 -20.01
CA PRO A 107 -16.03 21.37 -19.66
C PRO A 107 -16.49 20.13 -18.89
N VAL A 108 -15.76 19.02 -18.99
CA VAL A 108 -16.16 17.76 -18.33
C VAL A 108 -15.91 17.87 -16.83
N PRO A 109 -16.94 17.75 -15.98
CA PRO A 109 -16.77 17.86 -14.55
C PRO A 109 -16.18 16.58 -13.96
N MET A 110 -15.30 16.72 -12.98
CA MET A 110 -14.93 15.64 -12.09
C MET A 110 -16.04 15.48 -11.05
N PRO A 111 -16.65 14.30 -10.90
CA PRO A 111 -17.67 14.09 -9.89
C PRO A 111 -17.11 14.16 -8.48
N ALA A 112 -17.96 14.42 -7.49
CA ALA A 112 -17.61 14.29 -6.08
C ALA A 112 -17.33 12.82 -5.72
N ASN A 113 -16.39 12.61 -4.80
CA ASN A 113 -15.97 11.27 -4.35
C ASN A 113 -16.18 11.11 -2.84
N PRO A 114 -17.44 10.96 -2.36
CA PRO A 114 -17.76 10.86 -0.94
C PRO A 114 -17.17 9.60 -0.27
N GLN A 115 -16.77 8.60 -1.07
CA GLN A 115 -16.10 7.39 -0.61
C GLN A 115 -14.62 7.60 -0.25
N VAL A 116 -14.07 8.80 -0.52
CA VAL A 116 -12.69 9.18 -0.22
C VAL A 116 -12.69 10.11 0.99
N ASN A 117 -12.09 9.69 2.10
CA ASN A 117 -11.94 10.55 3.26
C ASN A 117 -10.78 11.54 3.08
N GLU A 118 -10.66 12.51 4.00
CA GLU A 118 -9.68 13.59 3.87
C GLU A 118 -8.22 13.07 3.91
N ALA A 119 -7.92 12.08 4.75
CA ALA A 119 -6.59 11.50 4.83
C ALA A 119 -6.21 10.77 3.52
N GLU A 120 -7.14 10.00 2.97
CA GLU A 120 -6.96 9.32 1.68
C GLU A 120 -6.83 10.33 0.52
N ALA A 121 -7.61 11.40 0.54
CA ALA A 121 -7.51 12.45 -0.47
C ALA A 121 -6.13 13.14 -0.43
N ARG A 122 -5.61 13.45 0.75
CA ARG A 122 -4.26 14.00 0.91
C ARG A 122 -3.18 13.03 0.41
N GLN A 123 -3.31 11.76 0.74
CA GLN A 123 -2.43 10.70 0.26
C GLN A 123 -2.41 10.61 -1.27
N LEU A 124 -3.59 10.53 -1.88
CA LEU A 124 -3.72 10.49 -3.35
C LEU A 124 -3.05 11.69 -4.00
N VAL A 125 -3.31 12.89 -3.49
CA VAL A 125 -2.76 14.13 -4.04
C VAL A 125 -1.24 14.21 -3.87
N GLN A 126 -0.70 13.82 -2.73
CA GLN A 126 0.76 13.77 -2.52
C GLN A 126 1.44 12.84 -3.53
N TRP A 127 0.85 11.66 -3.75
CA TRP A 127 1.34 10.76 -4.78
C TRP A 127 1.21 11.36 -6.18
N ILE A 128 0.04 11.91 -6.55
CA ILE A 128 -0.18 12.53 -7.86
C ILE A 128 0.87 13.62 -8.12
N LEU A 129 1.15 14.48 -7.14
CA LEU A 129 2.12 15.56 -7.27
C LEU A 129 3.58 15.06 -7.34
N SER A 130 3.85 13.81 -6.97
CA SER A 130 5.16 13.18 -7.11
C SER A 130 5.41 12.54 -8.47
N VAL A 131 4.39 12.43 -9.32
CA VAL A 131 4.50 11.85 -10.66
C VAL A 131 5.36 12.75 -11.56
N LYS A 132 6.32 12.14 -12.29
CA LYS A 132 7.27 12.83 -13.17
C LYS A 132 7.07 12.45 -14.63
#